data_c828c28a3eb4950e7048d00087b0efda
#
_entry.id   c828c28a3eb4950e7048d00087b0efda
#
_cell.length_a   1.000
_cell.length_b   1.000
_cell.length_c   1.000
_cell.angle_alpha   90.00
_cell.angle_beta   90.00
_cell.angle_gamma   90.00
#
_symmetry.space_group_name_H-M   'P 1'
#
loop_
_entity.id
_entity.type
_entity.pdbx_description
1 polymer ?
#
loop_
_entity_poly.entity_id
_entity_poly.type
_entity_poly.pdbx_seq_one_letter_code
_entity_poly.pdbx_strand_id
1 'polypeptide(L)'
;MSGKYRNRLVRPLIAVAMLFAIQSSTTAADADFESATAAVANMRVGWNLGNTLDSNSGDVNNMWIEHWSNRQPADYETAWGQPVTKPELLQMFKQAGFNAVRVPVTWYPHMEATFSSVTWDNDTQALTPWDMAHDDIGTQIQQEWMKRVHEVVDYVISQDMYCILNIHHDTGASSTAWLIADEAVYAREKERFEAVWRQIAEEFKDYGERLLFEGYNEMLDTYDSWCFASYATPSKYNATVATSAYNAINSYAQSFVDAVRSTGGNNAQRNLIVSTYGACSGSGTWNTHLQDPLKKMKLPADAVSGHLIFEVHSYIDVKNLSNAKREVDQMVRDIKTNLASKGAPVIFGEWGTTTDNAYDNYRSNLLAFARYFVEAAKAGNIGTFYWMGLSNGESRTVPEFNQADLKDAIIKGYYGDEGYSDIALPSTSGAPVVGSCYDLQGHRLASPCQGINIIRMSDGTVAKRIFN
;
A
#
# COMPACT_ATOMS: atom_id res chain seq x y z
N MET A 1 -76.73 -0.17 72.09
CA MET A 1 -76.50 -1.41 71.35
C MET A 1 -75.25 -1.18 70.50
N SER A 2 -74.26 -1.98 70.70
CA SER A 2 -72.91 -2.00 70.32
C SER A 2 -72.63 -1.89 68.82
N GLY A 3 -71.73 -1.06 68.40
CA GLY A 3 -71.17 -1.04 67.08
C GLY A 3 -69.63 -0.88 67.12
N LYS A 4 -68.93 -1.95 66.79
CA LYS A 4 -67.46 -2.08 66.88
C LYS A 4 -66.78 -1.27 65.79
N TYR A 5 -65.91 -0.38 66.17
CA TYR A 5 -64.94 0.29 65.24
C TYR A 5 -63.80 -0.70 64.96
N ARG A 6 -63.55 -0.94 63.66
CA ARG A 6 -62.36 -1.64 63.15
C ARG A 6 -61.39 -0.58 62.65
N ASN A 7 -60.26 -0.41 63.33
CA ASN A 7 -59.13 0.34 62.93
C ASN A 7 -58.46 -0.37 61.76
N ARG A 8 -58.39 0.29 60.58
CA ARG A 8 -57.51 -0.09 59.45
C ARG A 8 -56.20 0.70 59.54
N LEU A 9 -55.13 -0.02 59.82
CA LEU A 9 -53.75 0.48 59.71
C LEU A 9 -53.41 0.69 58.22
N VAL A 10 -53.19 1.94 57.87
CA VAL A 10 -52.64 2.31 56.58
C VAL A 10 -51.10 2.24 56.65
N ARG A 11 -50.51 1.29 55.96
CA ARG A 11 -49.06 1.19 55.82
C ARG A 11 -48.66 2.14 54.72
N PRO A 12 -47.60 3.02 54.88
CA PRO A 12 -47.08 3.82 53.78
C PRO A 12 -46.24 2.92 52.84
N LEU A 13 -46.57 2.90 51.57
CA LEU A 13 -45.70 2.40 50.50
C LEU A 13 -44.52 3.38 50.34
N ILE A 14 -43.34 2.94 50.71
CA ILE A 14 -42.09 3.61 50.34
C ILE A 14 -41.78 3.21 48.88
N ALA A 15 -42.01 4.11 47.94
CA ALA A 15 -41.56 3.95 46.59
C ALA A 15 -40.04 4.26 46.54
N VAL A 16 -39.22 3.21 46.40
CA VAL A 16 -37.80 3.36 46.10
C VAL A 16 -37.66 3.69 44.60
N ALA A 17 -37.44 4.94 44.27
CA ALA A 17 -37.05 5.35 42.94
C ALA A 17 -35.60 4.92 42.71
N MET A 18 -35.38 3.84 41.94
CA MET A 18 -34.06 3.55 41.37
C MET A 18 -33.77 4.57 40.29
N LEU A 19 -32.90 5.53 40.58
CA LEU A 19 -32.21 6.33 39.56
C LEU A 19 -31.25 5.40 38.83
N PHE A 20 -31.60 4.98 37.62
CA PHE A 20 -30.64 4.47 36.66
C PHE A 20 -29.79 5.67 36.20
N ALA A 21 -28.59 5.78 36.75
CA ALA A 21 -27.55 6.64 36.15
C ALA A 21 -27.19 6.00 34.81
N ILE A 22 -27.68 6.57 33.71
CA ILE A 22 -27.13 6.33 32.37
C ILE A 22 -25.73 6.89 32.43
N GLN A 23 -24.74 6.05 32.69
CA GLN A 23 -23.35 6.35 32.34
C GLN A 23 -23.31 6.45 30.82
N SER A 24 -23.40 7.66 30.29
CA SER A 24 -22.93 7.94 28.95
C SER A 24 -21.44 7.62 28.96
N SER A 25 -21.08 6.46 28.43
CA SER A 25 -19.71 6.22 28.00
C SER A 25 -19.42 7.28 26.94
N THR A 26 -18.76 8.35 27.34
CA THR A 26 -18.03 9.20 26.38
C THR A 26 -17.00 8.25 25.78
N THR A 27 -17.27 7.69 24.60
CA THR A 27 -16.23 7.22 23.71
C THR A 27 -15.22 8.36 23.62
N ALA A 28 -13.97 8.08 23.99
CA ALA A 28 -12.89 8.99 23.66
C ALA A 28 -13.09 9.35 22.18
N ALA A 29 -13.17 10.64 21.87
CA ALA A 29 -13.17 11.08 20.48
C ALA A 29 -11.94 10.42 19.85
N ASP A 30 -12.15 9.58 18.83
CA ASP A 30 -11.05 9.02 18.07
C ASP A 30 -10.20 10.20 17.61
N ALA A 31 -8.89 10.16 17.92
CA ALA A 31 -7.99 11.21 17.50
C ALA A 31 -8.07 11.26 15.96
N ASP A 32 -8.24 12.47 15.41
CA ASP A 32 -8.27 12.64 13.96
C ASP A 32 -6.99 12.07 13.34
N PHE A 33 -7.11 11.30 12.26
CA PHE A 33 -5.96 10.80 11.51
C PHE A 33 -5.17 11.97 10.94
N GLU A 34 -3.87 11.80 10.82
CA GLU A 34 -3.02 12.79 10.17
C GLU A 34 -3.46 13.05 8.72
N SER A 35 -3.30 14.27 8.25
CA SER A 35 -3.62 14.63 6.88
C SER A 35 -2.72 13.89 5.88
N ALA A 36 -3.17 13.74 4.64
CA ALA A 36 -2.38 13.18 3.55
C ALA A 36 -1.00 13.87 3.39
N THR A 37 -0.94 15.19 3.57
CA THR A 37 0.32 15.95 3.51
C THR A 37 1.26 15.58 4.66
N ALA A 38 0.75 15.39 5.87
CA ALA A 38 1.54 14.93 7.00
C ALA A 38 2.01 13.49 6.80
N ALA A 39 1.12 12.59 6.36
CA ALA A 39 1.44 11.21 6.07
C ALA A 39 2.57 11.09 5.03
N VAL A 40 2.49 11.82 3.90
CA VAL A 40 3.54 11.81 2.88
C VAL A 40 4.88 12.29 3.44
N ALA A 41 4.89 13.33 4.28
CA ALA A 41 6.11 13.79 4.94
C ALA A 41 6.66 12.77 5.94
N ASN A 42 5.78 12.10 6.69
CA ASN A 42 6.15 11.12 7.72
C ASN A 42 6.56 9.75 7.15
N MET A 43 6.10 9.38 5.96
CA MET A 43 6.57 8.17 5.24
C MET A 43 8.08 8.23 4.91
N ARG A 44 8.64 9.42 4.73
CA ARG A 44 10.08 9.67 4.51
C ARG A 44 10.63 8.92 3.30
N VAL A 45 11.20 7.73 3.52
CA VAL A 45 11.76 6.86 2.49
C VAL A 45 10.98 5.56 2.49
N GLY A 46 10.45 5.21 1.32
CA GLY A 46 9.68 3.99 1.11
C GLY A 46 10.40 2.98 0.23
N TRP A 47 9.95 1.73 0.34
CA TRP A 47 10.38 0.60 -0.45
C TRP A 47 9.18 -0.26 -0.86
N ASN A 48 9.27 -0.94 -2.01
CA ASN A 48 8.26 -1.86 -2.49
C ASN A 48 8.62 -3.31 -2.15
N LEU A 49 7.73 -4.03 -1.46
CA LEU A 49 7.79 -5.48 -1.28
C LEU A 49 7.28 -6.16 -2.56
N GLY A 50 7.90 -5.86 -3.70
CA GLY A 50 7.48 -6.36 -5.00
C GLY A 50 7.95 -7.79 -5.30
N ASN A 51 7.34 -8.39 -6.33
CA ASN A 51 7.52 -9.76 -6.78
C ASN A 51 7.19 -10.80 -5.70
N THR A 52 6.20 -10.52 -4.88
CA THR A 52 5.72 -11.37 -3.79
C THR A 52 4.20 -11.57 -3.89
N LEU A 53 3.41 -10.79 -3.17
CA LEU A 53 1.95 -10.89 -3.22
C LEU A 53 1.34 -10.33 -4.52
N ASP A 54 2.13 -9.67 -5.34
CA ASP A 54 1.79 -9.22 -6.69
C ASP A 54 2.01 -10.27 -7.78
N SER A 55 2.66 -11.39 -7.47
CA SER A 55 2.99 -12.44 -8.45
C SER A 55 1.73 -13.10 -9.02
N ASN A 56 1.74 -13.29 -10.32
CA ASN A 56 0.64 -13.91 -11.09
C ASN A 56 1.18 -14.53 -12.38
N SER A 57 0.37 -15.32 -13.10
CA SER A 57 0.77 -15.94 -14.37
C SER A 57 0.90 -14.94 -15.52
N GLY A 58 0.09 -13.85 -15.51
CA GLY A 58 0.19 -12.73 -16.42
C GLY A 58 -0.27 -12.98 -17.87
N ASP A 59 -0.59 -14.21 -18.24
CA ASP A 59 -1.03 -14.58 -19.60
C ASP A 59 -2.17 -15.59 -19.54
N VAL A 60 -3.33 -15.21 -20.09
CA VAL A 60 -4.52 -16.08 -20.16
C VAL A 60 -4.30 -17.38 -20.94
N ASN A 61 -3.31 -17.41 -21.83
CA ASN A 61 -2.95 -18.61 -22.60
C ASN A 61 -1.87 -19.46 -21.93
N ASN A 62 -1.23 -18.95 -20.87
CA ASN A 62 -0.15 -19.62 -20.17
C ASN A 62 -0.28 -19.42 -18.66
N MET A 63 -1.25 -20.11 -18.08
CA MET A 63 -1.56 -20.06 -16.65
C MET A 63 -0.60 -20.98 -15.88
N TRP A 64 0.70 -20.67 -15.91
CA TRP A 64 1.75 -21.57 -15.45
C TRP A 64 1.75 -21.78 -13.92
N ILE A 65 1.42 -20.76 -13.12
CA ILE A 65 1.30 -20.93 -11.67
C ILE A 65 0.12 -21.87 -11.37
N GLU A 66 -1.02 -21.62 -11.99
CA GLU A 66 -2.25 -22.37 -11.79
C GLU A 66 -2.10 -23.82 -12.26
N HIS A 67 -1.23 -24.07 -13.25
CA HIS A 67 -0.95 -25.39 -13.77
C HIS A 67 0.08 -26.17 -12.93
N TRP A 68 1.15 -25.51 -12.49
CA TRP A 68 2.29 -26.19 -11.87
C TRP A 68 2.32 -26.10 -10.34
N SER A 69 1.32 -25.51 -9.69
CA SER A 69 1.25 -25.34 -8.24
C SER A 69 -0.04 -25.92 -7.64
N ASN A 70 -0.13 -25.87 -6.32
CA ASN A 70 -1.36 -26.22 -5.61
C ASN A 70 -2.28 -25.01 -5.41
N ARG A 71 -1.93 -23.87 -5.99
CA ARG A 71 -2.65 -22.59 -5.87
C ARG A 71 -2.80 -22.09 -4.43
N GLN A 72 -1.83 -22.44 -3.58
CA GLN A 72 -1.78 -21.93 -2.23
C GLN A 72 -1.16 -20.53 -2.21
N PRO A 73 -1.43 -19.67 -1.19
CA PRO A 73 -0.81 -18.35 -1.10
C PRO A 73 0.71 -18.35 -1.29
N ALA A 74 1.42 -19.31 -0.68
CA ALA A 74 2.86 -19.42 -0.80
C ALA A 74 3.35 -19.77 -2.23
N ASP A 75 2.55 -20.48 -3.01
CA ASP A 75 2.89 -20.80 -4.40
C ASP A 75 2.95 -19.53 -5.25
N TYR A 76 2.00 -18.62 -5.06
CA TYR A 76 2.02 -17.32 -5.73
C TYR A 76 3.11 -16.42 -5.17
N GLU A 77 3.21 -16.29 -3.85
CA GLU A 77 4.19 -15.40 -3.20
C GLU A 77 5.63 -15.71 -3.63
N THR A 78 5.93 -16.96 -3.96
CA THR A 78 7.28 -17.40 -4.38
C THR A 78 7.45 -17.56 -5.88
N ALA A 79 6.40 -17.40 -6.66
CA ALA A 79 6.40 -17.69 -8.11
C ALA A 79 7.44 -16.84 -8.88
N TRP A 80 7.67 -15.60 -8.48
CA TRP A 80 8.62 -14.71 -9.14
C TRP A 80 10.00 -14.66 -8.47
N GLY A 81 10.36 -15.74 -7.75
CA GLY A 81 11.72 -15.98 -7.25
C GLY A 81 12.04 -15.27 -5.92
N GLN A 82 11.04 -14.76 -5.22
CA GLN A 82 11.22 -14.27 -3.86
C GLN A 82 10.82 -15.36 -2.85
N PRO A 83 11.44 -15.44 -1.67
CA PRO A 83 11.00 -16.37 -0.62
C PRO A 83 9.74 -15.84 0.05
N VAL A 84 9.04 -16.70 0.77
CA VAL A 84 7.94 -16.31 1.65
C VAL A 84 8.42 -15.22 2.60
N THR A 85 7.71 -14.09 2.61
CA THR A 85 8.05 -12.90 3.40
C THR A 85 7.99 -13.19 4.90
N LYS A 86 9.00 -12.75 5.62
CA LYS A 86 9.12 -12.86 7.09
C LYS A 86 9.27 -11.49 7.74
N PRO A 87 8.86 -11.33 9.00
CA PRO A 87 8.94 -10.04 9.71
C PRO A 87 10.36 -9.50 9.83
N GLU A 88 11.39 -10.36 9.86
CA GLU A 88 12.80 -9.96 9.97
C GLU A 88 13.25 -9.12 8.76
N LEU A 89 12.69 -9.37 7.57
CA LEU A 89 12.95 -8.54 6.39
C LEU A 89 12.52 -7.09 6.63
N LEU A 90 11.31 -6.90 7.12
CA LEU A 90 10.76 -5.56 7.37
C LEU A 90 11.49 -4.85 8.52
N GLN A 91 11.91 -5.61 9.54
CA GLN A 91 12.76 -5.10 10.62
C GLN A 91 14.11 -4.59 10.09
N MET A 92 14.76 -5.31 9.17
CA MET A 92 16.00 -4.89 8.52
C MET A 92 15.82 -3.57 7.77
N PHE A 93 14.74 -3.42 6.98
CA PHE A 93 14.44 -2.17 6.27
C PHE A 93 14.19 -1.01 7.26
N LYS A 94 13.44 -1.23 8.34
CA LYS A 94 13.25 -0.21 9.39
C LYS A 94 14.56 0.24 10.00
N GLN A 95 15.41 -0.70 10.37
CA GLN A 95 16.73 -0.41 10.96
C GLN A 95 17.65 0.35 10.00
N ALA A 96 17.50 0.14 8.70
CA ALA A 96 18.23 0.87 7.67
C ALA A 96 17.72 2.31 7.41
N GLY A 97 16.61 2.73 8.06
CA GLY A 97 16.08 4.08 7.95
C GLY A 97 14.85 4.21 7.04
N PHE A 98 14.34 3.12 6.46
CA PHE A 98 13.05 3.14 5.77
C PHE A 98 11.91 3.32 6.77
N ASN A 99 10.89 4.07 6.39
CA ASN A 99 9.74 4.33 7.26
C ASN A 99 8.39 3.98 6.62
N ALA A 100 8.42 3.49 5.39
CA ALA A 100 7.23 3.07 4.66
C ALA A 100 7.52 1.86 3.77
N VAL A 101 6.54 0.98 3.62
CA VAL A 101 6.56 -0.15 2.69
C VAL A 101 5.27 -0.14 1.88
N ARG A 102 5.40 -0.14 0.56
CA ARG A 102 4.29 -0.45 -0.33
C ARG A 102 4.24 -1.95 -0.53
N VAL A 103 3.10 -2.54 -0.31
CA VAL A 103 2.82 -3.98 -0.42
C VAL A 103 1.90 -4.19 -1.63
N PRO A 104 2.48 -4.44 -2.81
CA PRO A 104 1.71 -4.74 -4.00
C PRO A 104 0.99 -6.08 -3.86
N VAL A 105 -0.31 -6.13 -4.24
CA VAL A 105 -1.13 -7.34 -4.15
C VAL A 105 -1.96 -7.51 -5.42
N THR A 106 -1.87 -8.69 -6.04
CA THR A 106 -2.75 -9.10 -7.12
C THR A 106 -3.88 -9.94 -6.56
N TRP A 107 -5.11 -9.60 -6.88
CA TRP A 107 -6.29 -10.18 -6.23
C TRP A 107 -7.04 -11.20 -7.11
N TYR A 108 -7.08 -11.01 -8.44
CA TYR A 108 -7.88 -11.85 -9.32
C TYR A 108 -7.61 -13.36 -9.20
N PRO A 109 -6.36 -13.84 -8.96
CA PRO A 109 -6.11 -15.27 -8.82
C PRO A 109 -6.71 -15.86 -7.54
N HIS A 110 -7.03 -15.01 -6.60
CA HIS A 110 -7.46 -15.35 -5.25
C HIS A 110 -8.92 -14.97 -4.98
N MET A 111 -9.71 -14.80 -6.03
CA MET A 111 -11.15 -14.65 -5.90
C MET A 111 -11.84 -16.00 -6.11
N GLU A 112 -12.90 -16.24 -5.35
CA GLU A 112 -13.69 -17.47 -5.48
C GLU A 112 -14.21 -17.63 -6.91
N ALA A 113 -14.21 -18.86 -7.40
CA ALA A 113 -14.60 -19.23 -8.77
C ALA A 113 -13.68 -18.73 -9.90
N THR A 114 -12.66 -17.91 -9.62
CA THR A 114 -11.66 -17.58 -10.64
C THR A 114 -10.97 -18.85 -11.12
N PHE A 115 -10.74 -18.96 -12.43
CA PHE A 115 -10.19 -20.15 -13.10
C PHE A 115 -11.09 -21.39 -13.06
N SER A 116 -12.37 -21.29 -12.73
CA SER A 116 -13.27 -22.45 -12.73
C SER A 116 -13.46 -23.07 -14.12
N SER A 117 -13.30 -22.29 -15.19
CA SER A 117 -13.34 -22.72 -16.59
C SER A 117 -11.99 -23.22 -17.12
N VAL A 118 -10.88 -22.95 -16.43
CA VAL A 118 -9.54 -23.36 -16.89
C VAL A 118 -9.31 -24.82 -16.59
N THR A 119 -9.07 -25.61 -17.63
CA THR A 119 -8.81 -27.05 -17.54
C THR A 119 -7.55 -27.40 -18.30
N TRP A 120 -6.89 -28.47 -17.87
CA TRP A 120 -5.79 -29.05 -18.63
C TRP A 120 -6.33 -29.93 -19.77
N ASP A 121 -5.91 -29.64 -21.00
CA ASP A 121 -6.21 -30.40 -22.18
C ASP A 121 -5.08 -31.44 -22.44
N ASN A 122 -5.39 -32.71 -22.26
CA ASN A 122 -4.42 -33.78 -22.44
C ASN A 122 -4.05 -34.01 -23.91
N ASP A 123 -4.89 -33.64 -24.85
CA ASP A 123 -4.65 -33.84 -26.29
C ASP A 123 -3.67 -32.77 -26.81
N THR A 124 -3.83 -31.55 -26.41
CA THR A 124 -2.96 -30.42 -26.80
C THR A 124 -1.79 -30.22 -25.85
N GLN A 125 -1.79 -30.87 -24.68
CA GLN A 125 -0.80 -30.67 -23.61
C GLN A 125 -0.71 -29.17 -23.18
N ALA A 126 -1.84 -28.51 -23.10
CA ALA A 126 -1.95 -27.09 -22.75
C ALA A 126 -3.16 -26.86 -21.86
N LEU A 127 -3.15 -25.70 -21.15
CA LEU A 127 -4.33 -25.19 -20.49
C LEU A 127 -5.28 -24.59 -21.53
N THR A 128 -6.58 -24.75 -21.28
CA THR A 128 -7.57 -23.95 -21.99
C THR A 128 -7.37 -22.49 -21.66
N PRO A 129 -7.42 -21.56 -22.63
CA PRO A 129 -7.32 -20.14 -22.36
C PRO A 129 -8.38 -19.70 -21.35
N TRP A 130 -7.97 -18.82 -20.45
CA TRP A 130 -8.89 -18.20 -19.52
C TRP A 130 -9.58 -17.00 -20.17
N ASP A 131 -10.87 -17.08 -20.36
CA ASP A 131 -11.67 -16.01 -20.94
C ASP A 131 -12.29 -15.14 -19.84
N MET A 132 -11.62 -14.03 -19.54
CA MET A 132 -12.10 -13.07 -18.52
C MET A 132 -13.41 -12.36 -18.91
N ALA A 133 -13.81 -12.38 -20.18
CA ALA A 133 -15.06 -11.79 -20.62
C ALA A 133 -16.29 -12.61 -20.17
N HIS A 134 -16.10 -13.81 -19.69
CA HIS A 134 -17.15 -14.76 -19.32
C HIS A 134 -17.39 -14.90 -17.81
N ASP A 135 -17.15 -13.88 -17.02
CA ASP A 135 -17.46 -13.86 -15.56
C ASP A 135 -16.64 -14.88 -14.71
N ASP A 136 -15.52 -15.38 -15.20
CA ASP A 136 -14.65 -16.28 -14.46
C ASP A 136 -13.88 -15.64 -13.29
N ILE A 137 -13.98 -14.33 -13.16
CA ILE A 137 -13.48 -13.63 -11.97
C ILE A 137 -14.62 -13.47 -10.98
N GLY A 138 -14.45 -14.08 -9.79
CA GLY A 138 -15.39 -13.91 -8.69
C GLY A 138 -15.38 -12.49 -8.12
N THR A 139 -16.20 -12.29 -7.12
CA THR A 139 -16.23 -11.03 -6.34
C THR A 139 -15.80 -11.23 -4.90
N GLN A 140 -15.74 -12.47 -4.44
CA GLN A 140 -15.41 -12.82 -3.06
C GLN A 140 -13.94 -13.23 -2.96
N ILE A 141 -13.18 -12.52 -2.13
CA ILE A 141 -11.76 -12.85 -1.88
C ILE A 141 -11.67 -14.11 -1.03
N GLN A 142 -10.79 -15.04 -1.40
CA GLN A 142 -10.49 -16.25 -0.66
C GLN A 142 -9.90 -15.91 0.72
N GLN A 143 -10.41 -16.55 1.76
CA GLN A 143 -10.04 -16.26 3.14
C GLN A 143 -8.54 -16.51 3.42
N GLU A 144 -7.95 -17.56 2.85
CA GLU A 144 -6.54 -17.89 3.01
C GLU A 144 -5.63 -16.80 2.43
N TRP A 145 -6.02 -16.20 1.28
CA TRP A 145 -5.27 -15.09 0.71
C TRP A 145 -5.40 -13.83 1.55
N MET A 146 -6.62 -13.45 1.93
CA MET A 146 -6.82 -12.30 2.79
C MET A 146 -6.03 -12.42 4.09
N LYS A 147 -6.02 -13.62 4.70
CA LYS A 147 -5.21 -13.89 5.88
C LYS A 147 -3.71 -13.69 5.63
N ARG A 148 -3.19 -14.15 4.48
CA ARG A 148 -1.77 -13.96 4.15
C ARG A 148 -1.42 -12.50 3.94
N VAL A 149 -2.26 -11.74 3.23
CA VAL A 149 -2.10 -10.29 3.07
C VAL A 149 -2.11 -9.60 4.43
N HIS A 150 -3.04 -9.96 5.31
CA HIS A 150 -3.13 -9.45 6.68
C HIS A 150 -1.83 -9.67 7.46
N GLU A 151 -1.27 -10.88 7.44
CA GLU A 151 0.00 -11.20 8.09
C GLU A 151 1.14 -10.30 7.61
N VAL A 152 1.24 -10.05 6.30
CA VAL A 152 2.31 -9.20 5.74
C VAL A 152 2.11 -7.74 6.12
N VAL A 153 0.86 -7.25 6.10
CA VAL A 153 0.53 -5.90 6.61
C VAL A 153 0.93 -5.76 8.07
N ASP A 154 0.62 -6.75 8.90
CA ASP A 154 1.02 -6.78 10.32
C ASP A 154 2.54 -6.73 10.50
N TYR A 155 3.30 -7.41 9.64
CA TYR A 155 4.76 -7.34 9.69
C TYR A 155 5.27 -5.91 9.50
N VAL A 156 4.69 -5.14 8.58
CA VAL A 156 5.05 -3.73 8.34
C VAL A 156 4.62 -2.86 9.53
N ILE A 157 3.35 -2.94 9.93
CA ILE A 157 2.77 -2.11 11.00
C ILE A 157 3.47 -2.36 12.34
N SER A 158 3.85 -3.62 12.63
CA SER A 158 4.56 -3.97 13.87
C SER A 158 5.95 -3.32 13.98
N GLN A 159 6.55 -2.92 12.87
CA GLN A 159 7.80 -2.16 12.85
C GLN A 159 7.59 -0.64 13.00
N ASP A 160 6.38 -0.18 13.28
CA ASP A 160 6.04 1.23 13.33
C ASP A 160 6.36 1.96 12.01
N MET A 161 6.08 1.29 10.88
CA MET A 161 6.20 1.81 9.53
C MET A 161 4.84 2.06 8.91
N TYR A 162 4.79 2.95 7.93
CA TYR A 162 3.63 3.10 7.05
C TYR A 162 3.54 1.91 6.10
N CYS A 163 2.33 1.46 5.84
CA CYS A 163 2.00 0.41 4.89
C CYS A 163 1.05 0.95 3.83
N ILE A 164 1.37 0.78 2.55
CA ILE A 164 0.45 1.04 1.44
C ILE A 164 0.04 -0.32 0.88
N LEU A 165 -1.25 -0.59 0.89
CA LEU A 165 -1.86 -1.80 0.33
C LEU A 165 -2.66 -1.44 -0.92
N ASN A 166 -2.48 -2.19 -2.03
CA ASN A 166 -3.11 -1.85 -3.31
C ASN A 166 -3.81 -3.03 -4.02
N ILE A 167 -4.40 -2.70 -5.17
CA ILE A 167 -4.75 -3.61 -6.25
C ILE A 167 -3.69 -3.44 -7.34
N HIS A 168 -2.89 -4.51 -7.63
CA HIS A 168 -1.66 -4.36 -8.44
C HIS A 168 -1.84 -4.88 -9.88
N HIS A 169 -1.51 -6.14 -10.17
CA HIS A 169 -1.58 -6.69 -11.54
C HIS A 169 -2.99 -7.14 -11.96
N ASP A 170 -4.01 -6.77 -11.24
CA ASP A 170 -5.39 -6.68 -11.74
C ASP A 170 -5.51 -5.60 -12.81
N THR A 171 -4.47 -4.76 -12.93
CA THR A 171 -4.26 -3.70 -13.92
C THR A 171 -2.96 -3.94 -14.70
N GLY A 172 -2.70 -3.13 -15.72
CA GLY A 172 -1.44 -3.15 -16.47
C GLY A 172 -1.59 -3.71 -17.89
N ALA A 173 -0.45 -4.14 -18.48
CA ALA A 173 -0.38 -4.61 -19.85
C ALA A 173 -0.59 -6.13 -20.02
N SER A 174 -0.70 -6.88 -18.93
CA SER A 174 -0.93 -8.34 -18.95
C SER A 174 -2.31 -8.67 -19.52
N SER A 175 -2.43 -9.78 -20.26
CA SER A 175 -3.73 -10.24 -20.74
C SER A 175 -4.68 -10.70 -19.64
N THR A 176 -4.18 -10.89 -18.42
CA THR A 176 -4.95 -11.20 -17.21
C THR A 176 -5.49 -9.96 -16.49
N ALA A 177 -5.09 -8.75 -16.89
CA ALA A 177 -5.59 -7.51 -16.29
C ALA A 177 -7.08 -7.33 -16.64
N TRP A 178 -7.93 -7.24 -15.63
CA TRP A 178 -9.37 -7.08 -15.79
C TRP A 178 -9.85 -5.64 -15.56
N LEU A 179 -9.05 -4.83 -14.87
CA LEU A 179 -9.28 -3.41 -14.68
C LEU A 179 -8.59 -2.63 -15.80
N ILE A 180 -9.36 -2.15 -16.74
CA ILE A 180 -8.89 -1.47 -17.94
C ILE A 180 -9.38 -0.01 -17.92
N ALA A 181 -8.52 0.90 -18.32
CA ALA A 181 -8.84 2.33 -18.48
C ALA A 181 -9.70 2.56 -19.74
N ASP A 182 -10.94 2.17 -19.67
CA ASP A 182 -11.96 2.30 -20.71
C ASP A 182 -13.35 2.46 -20.07
N GLU A 183 -14.16 3.40 -20.56
CA GLU A 183 -15.48 3.70 -19.97
C GLU A 183 -16.44 2.52 -20.05
N ALA A 184 -16.40 1.70 -21.10
CA ALA A 184 -17.27 0.54 -21.23
C ALA A 184 -16.82 -0.60 -20.30
N VAL A 185 -15.53 -0.80 -20.15
CA VAL A 185 -14.98 -1.75 -19.17
C VAL A 185 -15.30 -1.31 -17.75
N TYR A 186 -15.09 -0.04 -17.43
CA TYR A 186 -15.47 0.50 -16.12
C TYR A 186 -16.96 0.27 -15.82
N ALA A 187 -17.84 0.55 -16.77
CA ALA A 187 -19.27 0.35 -16.57
C ALA A 187 -19.63 -1.11 -16.27
N ARG A 188 -18.89 -2.07 -16.82
CA ARG A 188 -19.07 -3.51 -16.56
C ARG A 188 -18.47 -3.94 -15.24
N GLU A 189 -17.27 -3.46 -14.89
CA GLU A 189 -16.47 -3.96 -13.76
C GLU A 189 -16.65 -3.15 -12.46
N LYS A 190 -17.33 -2.02 -12.52
CA LYS A 190 -17.51 -1.11 -11.38
C LYS A 190 -17.96 -1.84 -10.11
N GLU A 191 -19.02 -2.63 -10.20
CA GLU A 191 -19.62 -3.30 -9.04
C GLU A 191 -18.65 -4.32 -8.41
N ARG A 192 -17.90 -5.06 -9.27
CA ARG A 192 -16.88 -6.01 -8.84
C ARG A 192 -15.72 -5.26 -8.15
N PHE A 193 -15.21 -4.21 -8.77
CA PHE A 193 -14.14 -3.38 -8.22
C PHE A 193 -14.50 -2.80 -6.84
N GLU A 194 -15.68 -2.24 -6.71
CA GLU A 194 -16.18 -1.72 -5.43
C GLU A 194 -16.38 -2.83 -4.39
N ALA A 195 -16.84 -4.03 -4.81
CA ALA A 195 -17.01 -5.16 -3.90
C ALA A 195 -15.67 -5.67 -3.34
N VAL A 196 -14.63 -5.72 -4.18
CA VAL A 196 -13.27 -6.08 -3.75
C VAL A 196 -12.75 -5.06 -2.74
N TRP A 197 -12.85 -3.76 -3.05
CA TRP A 197 -12.42 -2.72 -2.13
C TRP A 197 -13.18 -2.69 -0.81
N ARG A 198 -14.50 -2.95 -0.83
CA ARG A 198 -15.27 -3.04 0.43
C ARG A 198 -14.78 -4.19 1.31
N GLN A 199 -14.42 -5.35 0.74
CA GLN A 199 -13.89 -6.47 1.51
C GLN A 199 -12.50 -6.14 2.09
N ILE A 200 -11.60 -5.58 1.31
CA ILE A 200 -10.28 -5.14 1.79
C ILE A 200 -10.45 -4.10 2.91
N ALA A 201 -11.27 -3.09 2.66
CA ALA A 201 -11.48 -2.00 3.61
C ALA A 201 -12.15 -2.50 4.92
N GLU A 202 -13.08 -3.44 4.85
CA GLU A 202 -13.73 -4.02 6.05
C GLU A 202 -12.77 -4.87 6.86
N GLU A 203 -11.89 -5.67 6.20
CA GLU A 203 -10.86 -6.46 6.88
C GLU A 203 -9.90 -5.60 7.71
N PHE A 204 -9.51 -4.45 7.16
CA PHE A 204 -8.50 -3.57 7.77
C PHE A 204 -9.08 -2.31 8.42
N LYS A 205 -10.39 -2.25 8.67
CA LYS A 205 -11.04 -1.00 9.12
C LYS A 205 -10.56 -0.49 10.49
N ASP A 206 -10.09 -1.39 11.34
CA ASP A 206 -9.63 -1.06 12.70
C ASP A 206 -8.15 -0.65 12.75
N TYR A 207 -7.43 -0.74 11.62
CA TYR A 207 -6.03 -0.29 11.52
C TYR A 207 -5.95 1.23 11.60
N GLY A 208 -4.91 1.72 12.29
CA GLY A 208 -4.63 3.15 12.44
C GLY A 208 -4.17 3.84 11.15
N GLU A 209 -3.80 5.09 11.27
CA GLU A 209 -3.43 6.01 10.17
C GLU A 209 -2.21 5.58 9.35
N ARG A 210 -1.37 4.65 9.88
CA ARG A 210 -0.19 4.15 9.16
C ARG A 210 -0.50 3.13 8.07
N LEU A 211 -1.71 2.60 7.99
CA LEU A 211 -2.17 1.82 6.85
C LEU A 211 -2.90 2.74 5.88
N LEU A 212 -2.41 2.84 4.66
CA LEU A 212 -3.02 3.55 3.54
C LEU A 212 -3.49 2.54 2.49
N PHE A 213 -4.50 2.92 1.71
CA PHE A 213 -4.95 2.15 0.56
C PHE A 213 -4.68 2.89 -0.74
N GLU A 214 -4.25 2.15 -1.75
CA GLU A 214 -4.02 2.64 -3.11
C GLU A 214 -4.97 1.93 -4.07
N GLY A 215 -5.82 2.69 -4.74
CA GLY A 215 -6.98 2.20 -5.47
C GLY A 215 -6.66 1.19 -6.56
N TYR A 216 -5.60 1.41 -7.29
CA TYR A 216 -5.14 0.60 -8.42
C TYR A 216 -3.72 1.03 -8.81
N ASN A 217 -2.95 0.10 -9.37
CA ASN A 217 -1.57 0.33 -9.80
C ASN A 217 -1.51 1.07 -11.15
N GLU A 218 -1.01 0.44 -12.18
CA GLU A 218 -0.71 0.99 -13.52
C GLU A 218 -1.81 0.62 -14.50
N MET A 219 -2.97 1.24 -14.38
CA MET A 219 -4.12 0.92 -15.24
C MET A 219 -3.96 1.54 -16.62
N LEU A 220 -3.94 0.69 -17.65
CA LEU A 220 -3.80 1.03 -19.06
C LEU A 220 -5.09 0.81 -19.84
N ASP A 221 -5.19 1.40 -21.04
CA ASP A 221 -6.22 1.03 -22.02
C ASP A 221 -5.86 -0.29 -22.75
N THR A 222 -6.82 -0.87 -23.45
CA THR A 222 -6.67 -2.15 -24.18
C THR A 222 -5.57 -2.11 -25.25
N TYR A 223 -5.17 -0.93 -25.70
CA TYR A 223 -4.20 -0.74 -26.78
C TYR A 223 -2.80 -0.39 -26.26
N ASP A 224 -2.64 -0.21 -24.93
CA ASP A 224 -1.38 0.30 -24.37
C ASP A 224 -0.93 1.56 -25.12
N SER A 225 -1.87 2.52 -25.33
CA SER A 225 -1.79 3.47 -26.43
C SER A 225 -0.69 4.49 -26.29
N TRP A 226 -0.26 4.87 -25.06
CA TRP A 226 0.53 6.09 -25.06
C TRP A 226 1.18 6.58 -23.78
N CYS A 227 1.26 5.84 -22.73
CA CYS A 227 1.76 6.50 -21.54
C CYS A 227 2.85 5.79 -20.78
N PHE A 228 3.07 4.56 -21.05
CA PHE A 228 4.22 3.87 -20.51
C PHE A 228 5.47 4.39 -21.23
N ALA A 229 6.34 5.04 -20.48
CA ALA A 229 7.47 5.81 -21.01
C ALA A 229 8.35 5.04 -22.00
N SER A 230 8.51 3.71 -21.83
CA SER A 230 9.34 2.90 -22.72
C SER A 230 8.60 2.29 -23.91
N TYR A 231 7.27 2.23 -23.89
CA TYR A 231 6.48 1.51 -24.91
C TYR A 231 5.59 2.41 -25.75
N ALA A 232 5.11 3.51 -25.20
CA ALA A 232 4.22 4.40 -25.92
C ALA A 232 4.98 5.19 -27.00
N THR A 233 4.41 5.24 -28.18
CA THR A 233 4.91 6.06 -29.29
C THR A 233 3.83 7.07 -29.72
N PRO A 234 4.21 8.26 -30.23
CA PRO A 234 3.23 9.22 -30.71
C PRO A 234 2.25 8.66 -31.76
N SER A 235 2.66 7.65 -32.52
CA SER A 235 1.83 7.00 -33.54
C SER A 235 0.72 6.11 -32.95
N LYS A 236 0.82 5.70 -31.69
CA LYS A 236 -0.24 4.94 -30.99
C LYS A 236 -1.32 5.85 -30.36
N TYR A 237 -1.06 7.15 -30.25
CA TYR A 237 -2.02 8.05 -29.64
C TYR A 237 -3.33 8.13 -30.44
N ASN A 238 -4.44 7.91 -29.75
CA ASN A 238 -5.77 8.06 -30.27
C ASN A 238 -6.62 8.91 -29.30
N ALA A 239 -7.08 10.07 -29.72
CA ALA A 239 -7.78 11.02 -28.86
C ALA A 239 -9.08 10.48 -28.26
N THR A 240 -9.80 9.61 -28.98
CA THR A 240 -11.04 8.97 -28.48
C THR A 240 -10.70 7.97 -27.39
N VAL A 241 -9.72 7.10 -27.62
CA VAL A 241 -9.25 6.13 -26.62
C VAL A 241 -8.71 6.86 -25.38
N ALA A 242 -7.90 7.89 -25.57
CA ALA A 242 -7.37 8.71 -24.49
C ALA A 242 -8.46 9.36 -23.64
N THR A 243 -9.52 9.87 -24.26
CA THR A 243 -10.65 10.49 -23.57
C THR A 243 -11.38 9.44 -22.72
N SER A 244 -11.70 8.27 -23.29
CA SER A 244 -12.30 7.15 -22.56
C SER A 244 -11.43 6.70 -21.39
N ALA A 245 -10.11 6.55 -21.61
CA ALA A 245 -9.16 6.16 -20.58
C ALA A 245 -9.14 7.13 -19.39
N TYR A 246 -9.04 8.44 -19.64
CA TYR A 246 -9.05 9.44 -18.56
C TYR A 246 -10.36 9.48 -17.79
N ASN A 247 -11.48 9.34 -18.49
CA ASN A 247 -12.80 9.30 -17.86
C ASN A 247 -12.92 8.06 -16.97
N ALA A 248 -12.48 6.90 -17.45
CA ALA A 248 -12.47 5.66 -16.69
C ALA A 248 -11.60 5.76 -15.45
N ILE A 249 -10.35 6.23 -15.56
CA ILE A 249 -9.44 6.44 -14.42
C ILE A 249 -10.08 7.31 -13.34
N ASN A 250 -10.67 8.45 -13.73
CA ASN A 250 -11.34 9.33 -12.77
C ASN A 250 -12.58 8.66 -12.15
N SER A 251 -13.26 7.80 -12.87
CA SER A 251 -14.42 7.05 -12.38
C SER A 251 -14.01 5.94 -11.41
N TYR A 252 -12.96 5.17 -11.72
CA TYR A 252 -12.39 4.18 -10.79
C TYR A 252 -11.87 4.85 -9.51
N ALA A 253 -11.19 5.99 -9.63
CA ALA A 253 -10.71 6.76 -8.48
C ALA A 253 -11.87 7.16 -7.55
N GLN A 254 -12.98 7.65 -8.10
CA GLN A 254 -14.18 8.00 -7.32
C GLN A 254 -14.81 6.75 -6.69
N SER A 255 -15.01 5.66 -7.45
CA SER A 255 -15.58 4.41 -6.95
C SER A 255 -14.74 3.82 -5.80
N PHE A 256 -13.41 3.89 -5.89
CA PHE A 256 -12.51 3.47 -4.82
C PHE A 256 -12.74 4.26 -3.53
N VAL A 257 -12.74 5.59 -3.62
CA VAL A 257 -12.97 6.46 -2.47
C VAL A 257 -14.33 6.15 -1.84
N ASP A 258 -15.39 6.09 -2.65
CA ASP A 258 -16.75 5.82 -2.18
C ASP A 258 -16.87 4.44 -1.52
N ALA A 259 -16.27 3.40 -2.12
CA ALA A 259 -16.28 2.04 -1.59
C ALA A 259 -15.60 1.96 -0.23
N VAL A 260 -14.40 2.53 -0.09
CA VAL A 260 -13.66 2.53 1.18
C VAL A 260 -14.39 3.35 2.25
N ARG A 261 -14.82 4.57 1.93
CA ARG A 261 -15.53 5.44 2.89
C ARG A 261 -16.84 4.81 3.39
N SER A 262 -17.53 4.04 2.54
CA SER A 262 -18.78 3.37 2.90
C SER A 262 -18.66 2.35 4.02
N THR A 263 -17.47 1.83 4.29
CA THR A 263 -17.22 0.85 5.36
C THR A 263 -17.14 1.48 6.75
N GLY A 264 -16.93 2.79 6.85
CA GLY A 264 -16.88 3.52 8.13
C GLY A 264 -15.67 3.16 9.00
N GLY A 265 -15.79 3.32 10.31
CA GLY A 265 -14.68 3.11 11.24
C GLY A 265 -13.49 4.01 10.89
N ASN A 266 -12.26 3.52 11.04
CA ASN A 266 -11.05 4.26 10.70
C ASN A 266 -10.93 4.56 9.21
N ASN A 267 -11.65 3.83 8.35
CA ASN A 267 -11.69 4.11 6.91
C ASN A 267 -12.38 5.43 6.57
N ALA A 268 -13.19 5.99 7.48
CA ALA A 268 -13.77 7.31 7.29
C ALA A 268 -12.70 8.41 7.16
N GLN A 269 -11.52 8.23 7.79
CA GLN A 269 -10.43 9.21 7.80
C GLN A 269 -9.12 8.68 7.18
N ARG A 270 -9.07 7.41 6.75
CA ARG A 270 -7.86 6.79 6.18
C ARG A 270 -7.37 7.57 4.96
N ASN A 271 -6.07 7.81 4.87
CA ASN A 271 -5.45 8.37 3.67
C ASN A 271 -5.56 7.38 2.50
N LEU A 272 -6.10 7.83 1.37
CA LEU A 272 -6.33 7.06 0.17
C LEU A 272 -5.50 7.59 -0.99
N ILE A 273 -4.98 6.68 -1.82
CA ILE A 273 -4.06 6.98 -2.90
C ILE A 273 -4.71 6.63 -4.23
N VAL A 274 -4.62 7.54 -5.20
CA VAL A 274 -5.16 7.35 -6.55
C VAL A 274 -4.09 7.64 -7.60
N SER A 275 -3.89 6.70 -8.52
CA SER A 275 -2.87 6.77 -9.55
C SER A 275 -3.38 7.47 -10.81
N THR A 276 -2.47 8.14 -11.53
CA THR A 276 -2.74 8.64 -12.87
C THR A 276 -2.89 7.47 -13.87
N TYR A 277 -3.32 7.74 -15.11
CA TYR A 277 -3.31 6.73 -16.16
C TYR A 277 -1.91 6.11 -16.30
N GLY A 278 -1.82 4.78 -16.21
CA GLY A 278 -0.55 4.04 -16.22
C GLY A 278 0.44 4.49 -15.14
N ALA A 279 -0.04 5.10 -14.07
CA ALA A 279 0.77 5.79 -13.06
C ALA A 279 1.80 6.76 -13.66
N CYS A 280 1.51 7.34 -14.83
CA CYS A 280 2.44 8.17 -15.60
C CYS A 280 2.83 9.45 -14.85
N SER A 281 4.14 9.70 -14.75
CA SER A 281 4.73 10.91 -14.14
C SER A 281 4.86 12.09 -15.08
N GLY A 282 4.55 11.91 -16.36
CA GLY A 282 4.67 12.96 -17.37
C GLY A 282 6.11 13.27 -17.81
N SER A 283 7.07 12.40 -17.47
CA SER A 283 8.48 12.62 -17.82
C SER A 283 8.76 12.41 -19.30
N GLY A 284 9.81 13.08 -19.81
CA GLY A 284 10.25 12.97 -21.19
C GLY A 284 9.72 14.07 -22.11
N THR A 285 10.28 14.12 -23.32
CA THR A 285 9.94 15.12 -24.36
C THR A 285 9.64 14.50 -25.72
N TRP A 286 9.69 13.18 -25.81
CA TRP A 286 9.55 12.42 -27.06
C TRP A 286 8.10 12.27 -27.54
N ASN A 287 7.13 12.57 -26.66
CA ASN A 287 5.71 12.52 -26.97
C ASN A 287 5.00 13.73 -26.33
N THR A 288 4.23 14.49 -27.11
CA THR A 288 3.53 15.69 -26.64
C THR A 288 2.37 15.39 -25.68
N HIS A 289 1.95 14.12 -25.58
CA HIS A 289 0.85 13.68 -24.72
C HIS A 289 1.30 13.12 -23.37
N LEU A 290 2.61 13.05 -23.08
CA LEU A 290 3.13 12.47 -21.84
C LEU A 290 2.60 13.15 -20.57
N GLN A 291 2.29 14.44 -20.63
CA GLN A 291 1.76 15.17 -19.48
C GLN A 291 0.24 15.18 -19.37
N ASP A 292 -0.47 14.64 -20.37
CA ASP A 292 -1.94 14.61 -20.34
C ASP A 292 -2.49 13.82 -19.16
N PRO A 293 -1.90 12.67 -18.73
CA PRO A 293 -2.34 11.97 -17.51
C PRO A 293 -2.36 12.86 -16.27
N LEU A 294 -1.30 13.64 -16.04
CA LEU A 294 -1.24 14.58 -14.93
C LEU A 294 -2.33 15.65 -15.03
N LYS A 295 -2.51 16.22 -16.24
CA LYS A 295 -3.46 17.30 -16.48
C LYS A 295 -4.91 16.83 -16.41
N LYS A 296 -5.20 15.59 -16.87
CA LYS A 296 -6.55 15.02 -16.96
C LYS A 296 -7.01 14.31 -15.69
N MET A 297 -6.09 13.90 -14.83
CA MET A 297 -6.44 13.37 -13.51
C MET A 297 -7.23 14.40 -12.71
N LYS A 298 -8.30 13.99 -12.06
CA LYS A 298 -9.10 14.81 -11.15
C LYS A 298 -8.89 14.35 -9.72
N LEU A 299 -8.96 15.27 -8.77
CA LEU A 299 -9.08 14.90 -7.37
C LEU A 299 -10.49 14.36 -7.15
N PRO A 300 -10.67 13.14 -6.66
CA PRO A 300 -12.00 12.61 -6.33
C PRO A 300 -12.69 13.47 -5.28
N ALA A 301 -14.02 13.50 -5.31
CA ALA A 301 -14.79 14.04 -4.20
C ALA A 301 -14.63 13.12 -2.99
N ASP A 302 -14.36 13.70 -1.83
CA ASP A 302 -14.24 12.97 -0.58
C ASP A 302 -15.02 13.70 0.52
N ALA A 303 -15.74 12.95 1.34
CA ALA A 303 -16.46 13.50 2.49
C ALA A 303 -15.51 14.09 3.54
N VAL A 304 -14.26 13.63 3.56
CA VAL A 304 -13.20 14.09 4.47
C VAL A 304 -12.11 14.78 3.66
N SER A 305 -11.93 16.06 3.88
CA SER A 305 -10.94 16.85 3.16
C SER A 305 -9.52 16.55 3.64
N GLY A 306 -8.56 16.55 2.71
CA GLY A 306 -7.14 16.44 3.04
C GLY A 306 -6.64 15.01 3.29
N HIS A 307 -7.39 13.98 2.90
CA HIS A 307 -7.04 12.57 3.05
C HIS A 307 -6.88 11.82 1.72
N LEU A 308 -6.61 12.55 0.63
CA LEU A 308 -6.30 11.97 -0.68
C LEU A 308 -4.85 12.28 -1.08
N ILE A 309 -4.21 11.33 -1.74
CA ILE A 309 -2.84 11.39 -2.26
C ILE A 309 -2.88 10.99 -3.74
N PHE A 310 -2.16 11.70 -4.58
CA PHE A 310 -1.92 11.27 -5.95
C PHE A 310 -0.66 10.39 -6.04
N GLU A 311 -0.67 9.48 -6.98
CA GLU A 311 0.45 8.59 -7.25
C GLU A 311 0.88 8.64 -8.71
N VAL A 312 2.21 8.54 -8.90
CA VAL A 312 2.87 8.38 -10.19
C VAL A 312 4.07 7.44 -10.04
N HIS A 313 4.48 6.82 -11.15
CA HIS A 313 5.70 5.99 -11.24
C HIS A 313 6.74 6.64 -12.15
N SER A 314 8.01 6.33 -11.93
CA SER A 314 9.10 6.88 -12.72
C SER A 314 10.29 5.94 -12.84
N TYR A 315 10.64 5.59 -14.07
CA TYR A 315 11.82 4.80 -14.40
C TYR A 315 12.66 5.55 -15.43
N ILE A 316 13.87 6.00 -15.04
CA ILE A 316 14.72 6.89 -15.84
C ILE A 316 16.00 6.17 -16.26
N ASP A 317 16.44 6.37 -17.52
CA ASP A 317 17.73 5.84 -18.01
C ASP A 317 18.90 6.59 -17.35
N VAL A 318 19.78 5.82 -16.69
CA VAL A 318 20.94 6.35 -15.94
C VAL A 318 22.26 6.28 -16.70
N LYS A 319 22.26 5.83 -17.96
CA LYS A 319 23.48 5.79 -18.79
C LYS A 319 24.12 7.17 -18.92
N ASN A 320 23.30 8.22 -18.93
CA ASN A 320 23.76 9.61 -18.87
C ASN A 320 23.18 10.31 -17.63
N LEU A 321 23.99 10.41 -16.59
CA LEU A 321 23.58 10.99 -15.30
C LEU A 321 23.08 12.44 -15.42
N SER A 322 23.69 13.27 -16.27
CA SER A 322 23.28 14.68 -16.43
C SER A 322 21.89 14.78 -17.07
N ASN A 323 21.57 13.89 -18.01
CA ASN A 323 20.24 13.82 -18.61
C ASN A 323 19.23 13.33 -17.57
N ALA A 324 19.55 12.25 -16.85
CA ALA A 324 18.69 11.71 -15.80
C ALA A 324 18.32 12.76 -14.76
N LYS A 325 19.28 13.54 -14.27
CA LYS A 325 19.02 14.63 -13.31
C LYS A 325 18.11 15.73 -13.88
N ARG A 326 18.33 16.14 -15.14
CA ARG A 326 17.45 17.14 -15.78
C ARG A 326 16.01 16.63 -15.92
N GLU A 327 15.86 15.33 -16.24
CA GLU A 327 14.56 14.70 -16.34
C GLU A 327 13.85 14.69 -15.00
N VAL A 328 14.54 14.33 -13.90
CA VAL A 328 14.00 14.40 -12.53
C VAL A 328 13.53 15.81 -12.20
N ASP A 329 14.36 16.83 -12.46
CA ASP A 329 14.00 18.22 -12.18
C ASP A 329 12.76 18.68 -12.95
N GLN A 330 12.67 18.31 -14.24
CA GLN A 330 11.51 18.65 -15.07
C GLN A 330 10.26 17.93 -14.54
N MET A 331 10.36 16.65 -14.28
CA MET A 331 9.27 15.82 -13.76
C MET A 331 8.72 16.36 -12.43
N VAL A 332 9.59 16.71 -11.49
CA VAL A 332 9.17 17.29 -10.19
C VAL A 332 8.41 18.60 -10.41
N ARG A 333 8.89 19.46 -11.34
CA ARG A 333 8.17 20.71 -11.69
C ARG A 333 6.79 20.44 -12.30
N ASP A 334 6.72 19.48 -13.23
CA ASP A 334 5.48 19.16 -13.94
C ASP A 334 4.43 18.51 -13.00
N ILE A 335 4.86 17.63 -12.11
CA ILE A 335 4.01 17.04 -11.07
C ILE A 335 3.45 18.15 -10.15
N LYS A 336 4.30 19.06 -9.69
CA LYS A 336 3.84 20.18 -8.85
C LYS A 336 2.82 21.06 -9.56
N THR A 337 3.08 21.37 -10.83
CA THR A 337 2.24 22.28 -11.60
C THR A 337 0.93 21.65 -12.06
N ASN A 338 0.96 20.39 -12.50
CA ASN A 338 -0.18 19.75 -13.17
C ASN A 338 -0.97 18.79 -12.30
N LEU A 339 -0.39 18.32 -11.17
CA LEU A 339 -1.04 17.32 -10.31
C LEU A 339 -1.21 17.84 -8.87
N ALA A 340 -0.14 18.14 -8.14
CA ALA A 340 -0.21 18.60 -6.75
C ALA A 340 -1.00 19.90 -6.57
N SER A 341 -0.98 20.79 -7.57
CA SER A 341 -1.77 22.03 -7.58
C SER A 341 -3.29 21.80 -7.51
N LYS A 342 -3.77 20.57 -7.67
CA LYS A 342 -5.19 20.20 -7.55
C LYS A 342 -5.64 19.98 -6.12
N GLY A 343 -4.72 20.06 -5.14
CA GLY A 343 -5.06 20.09 -3.73
C GLY A 343 -4.75 18.82 -2.93
N ALA A 344 -3.94 17.90 -3.50
CA ALA A 344 -3.45 16.72 -2.79
C ALA A 344 -1.94 16.56 -2.95
N PRO A 345 -1.21 16.02 -1.96
CA PRO A 345 0.20 15.68 -2.10
C PRO A 345 0.37 14.51 -3.09
N VAL A 346 1.62 14.28 -3.49
CA VAL A 346 1.96 13.25 -4.49
C VAL A 346 3.04 12.33 -3.93
N ILE A 347 3.00 11.05 -4.34
CA ILE A 347 4.09 10.09 -4.14
C ILE A 347 4.55 9.51 -5.48
N PHE A 348 5.83 9.15 -5.55
CA PHE A 348 6.32 8.15 -6.46
C PHE A 348 6.11 6.79 -5.81
N GLY A 349 5.00 6.11 -6.12
CA GLY A 349 4.71 4.76 -5.59
C GLY A 349 5.71 3.73 -6.07
N GLU A 350 6.29 3.97 -7.27
CA GLU A 350 7.43 3.24 -7.77
C GLU A 350 8.42 4.19 -8.43
N TRP A 351 9.70 3.94 -8.20
CA TRP A 351 10.75 4.57 -8.96
C TRP A 351 11.99 3.67 -9.07
N GLY A 352 12.72 3.84 -10.15
CA GLY A 352 13.90 3.05 -10.44
C GLY A 352 14.58 3.51 -11.74
N THR A 353 15.16 2.59 -12.48
CA THR A 353 15.80 2.86 -13.76
C THR A 353 15.36 1.88 -14.84
N THR A 354 15.27 2.38 -16.08
CA THR A 354 15.09 1.54 -17.28
C THR A 354 16.40 0.96 -17.81
N THR A 355 17.54 1.30 -17.21
CA THR A 355 18.84 0.81 -17.66
C THR A 355 19.06 -0.63 -17.19
N ASP A 356 19.12 -1.56 -18.13
CA ASP A 356 19.39 -2.96 -17.84
C ASP A 356 20.72 -3.15 -17.12
N ASN A 357 20.71 -4.00 -16.07
CA ASN A 357 21.89 -4.30 -15.26
C ASN A 357 22.64 -3.03 -14.79
N ALA A 358 21.88 -1.98 -14.44
CA ALA A 358 22.46 -0.68 -14.06
C ALA A 358 23.39 -0.79 -12.87
N TYR A 359 23.09 -1.66 -11.90
CA TYR A 359 23.90 -1.86 -10.70
C TYR A 359 25.29 -2.44 -11.04
N ASP A 360 25.38 -3.32 -12.03
CA ASP A 360 26.64 -3.91 -12.45
C ASP A 360 27.41 -3.01 -13.43
N ASN A 361 26.71 -2.43 -14.40
CA ASN A 361 27.33 -1.74 -15.55
C ASN A 361 27.43 -0.22 -15.39
N TYR A 362 26.53 0.40 -14.59
CA TYR A 362 26.44 1.86 -14.43
C TYR A 362 26.36 2.27 -12.95
N ARG A 363 26.99 1.51 -12.06
CA ARG A 363 26.84 1.64 -10.61
C ARG A 363 27.05 3.06 -10.09
N SER A 364 28.11 3.74 -10.49
CA SER A 364 28.38 5.12 -10.06
C SER A 364 27.26 6.09 -10.47
N ASN A 365 26.74 5.94 -11.68
CA ASN A 365 25.61 6.75 -12.15
C ASN A 365 24.33 6.41 -11.38
N LEU A 366 24.07 5.11 -11.17
CA LEU A 366 22.88 4.66 -10.44
C LEU A 366 22.88 5.18 -9.01
N LEU A 367 24.01 5.09 -8.28
CA LEU A 367 24.11 5.59 -6.91
C LEU A 367 23.92 7.12 -6.86
N ALA A 368 24.58 7.86 -7.76
CA ALA A 368 24.43 9.31 -7.82
C ALA A 368 23.02 9.73 -8.25
N PHE A 369 22.38 8.99 -9.14
CA PHE A 369 20.98 9.19 -9.55
C PHE A 369 20.03 8.93 -8.38
N ALA A 370 20.18 7.77 -7.71
CA ALA A 370 19.28 7.37 -6.62
C ALA A 370 19.28 8.40 -5.48
N ARG A 371 20.47 8.86 -5.07
CA ARG A 371 20.59 9.94 -4.11
C ARG A 371 19.88 11.22 -4.58
N TYR A 372 20.18 11.65 -5.81
CA TYR A 372 19.62 12.87 -6.37
C TYR A 372 18.09 12.81 -6.53
N PHE A 373 17.55 11.67 -6.97
CA PHE A 373 16.10 11.46 -7.11
C PHE A 373 15.38 11.72 -5.79
N VAL A 374 15.86 11.11 -4.72
CA VAL A 374 15.25 11.27 -3.38
C VAL A 374 15.41 12.70 -2.85
N GLU A 375 16.58 13.33 -3.05
CA GLU A 375 16.83 14.74 -2.70
C GLU A 375 15.84 15.69 -3.41
N ALA A 376 15.67 15.52 -4.72
CA ALA A 376 14.78 16.34 -5.53
C ALA A 376 13.30 16.12 -5.21
N ALA A 377 12.88 14.87 -5.01
CA ALA A 377 11.53 14.54 -4.60
C ALA A 377 11.20 15.14 -3.23
N LYS A 378 12.09 14.98 -2.24
CA LYS A 378 11.95 15.58 -0.91
C LYS A 378 11.81 17.10 -0.98
N ALA A 379 12.67 17.77 -1.78
CA ALA A 379 12.59 19.22 -2.01
C ALA A 379 11.26 19.63 -2.68
N GLY A 380 10.67 18.72 -3.44
CA GLY A 380 9.36 18.86 -4.07
C GLY A 380 8.17 18.55 -3.16
N ASN A 381 8.39 18.07 -1.93
CA ASN A 381 7.39 17.48 -1.04
C ASN A 381 6.66 16.28 -1.67
N ILE A 382 7.40 15.42 -2.37
CA ILE A 382 6.91 14.20 -3.01
C ILE A 382 7.49 13.00 -2.27
N GLY A 383 6.65 12.06 -1.83
CA GLY A 383 7.07 10.80 -1.22
C GLY A 383 7.71 9.86 -2.25
N THR A 384 8.57 8.92 -1.81
CA THR A 384 9.28 8.03 -2.74
C THR A 384 9.31 6.60 -2.25
N PHE A 385 9.04 5.64 -3.15
CA PHE A 385 9.09 4.20 -2.88
C PHE A 385 9.95 3.52 -3.96
N TYR A 386 11.16 3.07 -3.58
CA TYR A 386 12.05 2.40 -4.53
C TYR A 386 11.48 1.04 -4.95
N TRP A 387 11.49 0.76 -6.27
CA TRP A 387 10.97 -0.52 -6.77
C TRP A 387 11.95 -1.63 -6.52
N MET A 388 11.53 -2.55 -5.74
CA MET A 388 11.83 -3.82 -5.15
C MET A 388 13.31 -4.25 -4.97
N GLY A 389 14.30 -3.68 -5.60
CA GLY A 389 15.72 -4.02 -5.41
C GLY A 389 16.20 -3.91 -3.96
N LEU A 390 17.49 -3.87 -3.73
CA LEU A 390 18.19 -3.76 -2.43
C LEU A 390 18.33 -5.08 -1.67
N SER A 391 17.31 -5.95 -1.66
CA SER A 391 17.31 -7.29 -1.08
C SER A 391 16.42 -8.19 -1.93
N ASN A 392 16.99 -9.19 -2.61
CA ASN A 392 16.28 -10.05 -3.55
C ASN A 392 16.66 -11.52 -3.38
N GLY A 393 15.73 -12.42 -3.72
CA GLY A 393 15.94 -13.87 -3.69
C GLY A 393 16.38 -14.33 -2.31
N GLU A 394 17.45 -15.13 -2.24
CA GLU A 394 17.96 -15.69 -0.98
C GLU A 394 18.33 -14.65 0.08
N SER A 395 18.68 -13.41 -0.34
CA SER A 395 18.96 -12.31 0.59
C SER A 395 17.76 -11.90 1.44
N ARG A 396 16.53 -12.27 1.04
CA ARG A 396 15.32 -12.09 1.87
C ARG A 396 15.13 -13.24 2.86
N THR A 397 15.72 -14.40 2.63
CA THR A 397 15.59 -15.58 3.53
C THR A 397 16.38 -15.41 4.82
N VAL A 398 17.61 -14.91 4.69
CA VAL A 398 18.45 -14.41 5.80
C VAL A 398 18.63 -12.94 5.52
N PRO A 399 17.80 -12.05 6.04
CA PRO A 399 17.69 -10.68 5.56
C PRO A 399 19.03 -9.93 5.54
N GLU A 400 19.46 -9.57 4.34
CA GLU A 400 20.64 -8.75 4.08
C GLU A 400 20.40 -7.83 2.87
N PHE A 401 21.16 -6.75 2.78
CA PHE A 401 21.15 -5.88 1.60
C PHE A 401 22.21 -6.34 0.59
N ASN A 402 21.79 -7.02 -0.48
CA ASN A 402 22.69 -7.38 -1.57
C ASN A 402 23.10 -6.19 -2.47
N GLN A 403 22.44 -5.02 -2.29
CA GLN A 403 22.78 -3.74 -2.91
C GLN A 403 22.94 -2.65 -1.83
N ALA A 404 23.83 -2.90 -0.85
CA ALA A 404 23.96 -2.07 0.34
C ALA A 404 24.34 -0.61 0.05
N ASP A 405 25.20 -0.34 -0.93
CA ASP A 405 25.59 1.03 -1.31
C ASP A 405 24.47 1.78 -2.05
N LEU A 406 23.62 1.10 -2.80
CA LEU A 406 22.42 1.69 -3.40
C LEU A 406 21.42 2.04 -2.30
N LYS A 407 21.19 1.15 -1.34
CA LYS A 407 20.41 1.44 -0.14
C LYS A 407 20.94 2.69 0.58
N ASP A 408 22.26 2.77 0.77
CA ASP A 408 22.91 3.92 1.42
C ASP A 408 22.70 5.22 0.64
N ALA A 409 22.79 5.17 -0.69
CA ALA A 409 22.57 6.32 -1.56
C ALA A 409 21.14 6.85 -1.42
N ILE A 410 20.14 5.96 -1.40
CA ILE A 410 18.72 6.29 -1.22
C ILE A 410 18.49 6.96 0.15
N ILE A 411 18.98 6.34 1.23
CA ILE A 411 18.81 6.84 2.60
C ILE A 411 19.50 8.20 2.76
N LYS A 412 20.73 8.36 2.25
CA LYS A 412 21.46 9.64 2.28
C LYS A 412 20.75 10.73 1.47
N GLY A 413 20.07 10.35 0.40
CA GLY A 413 19.22 11.29 -0.37
C GLY A 413 18.14 11.96 0.48
N TYR A 414 17.58 11.24 1.43
CA TYR A 414 16.56 11.80 2.32
C TYR A 414 17.14 12.47 3.57
N TYR A 415 18.06 11.81 4.28
CA TYR A 415 18.53 12.27 5.59
C TYR A 415 19.78 13.14 5.51
N GLY A 416 20.47 13.18 4.36
CA GLY A 416 21.82 13.77 4.24
C GLY A 416 22.89 12.87 4.84
N ASP A 417 24.15 13.27 4.73
CA ASP A 417 25.27 12.46 5.26
C ASP A 417 25.29 12.45 6.79
N GLU A 418 24.96 13.56 7.45
CA GLU A 418 24.89 13.66 8.91
C GLU A 418 23.76 12.80 9.48
N GLY A 419 22.52 12.97 8.97
CA GLY A 419 21.38 12.17 9.43
C GLY A 419 21.52 10.67 9.13
N TYR A 420 22.23 10.31 8.06
CA TYR A 420 22.57 8.91 7.79
C TYR A 420 23.50 8.33 8.87
N SER A 421 24.47 9.09 9.35
CA SER A 421 25.38 8.65 10.40
C SER A 421 24.65 8.30 11.69
N ASP A 422 23.60 9.02 12.01
CA ASP A 422 22.77 8.76 13.20
C ASP A 422 21.93 7.47 13.07
N ILE A 423 21.53 7.11 11.85
CA ILE A 423 20.81 5.86 11.55
C ILE A 423 21.77 4.65 11.51
N ALA A 424 22.95 4.82 10.87
CA ALA A 424 23.91 3.76 10.64
C ALA A 424 24.69 3.35 11.90
N LEU A 425 24.69 4.19 12.93
CA LEU A 425 25.22 3.82 14.24
C LEU A 425 24.18 2.94 14.95
N PRO A 426 24.45 1.64 15.21
CA PRO A 426 23.72 0.95 16.26
C PRO A 426 23.91 1.84 17.50
N SER A 427 22.83 2.13 18.22
CA SER A 427 22.92 2.90 19.47
C SER A 427 23.76 2.09 20.47
N THR A 428 25.08 2.20 20.38
CA THR A 428 26.01 1.61 21.32
C THR A 428 26.17 2.44 22.60
N SER A 429 25.38 3.52 22.72
CA SER A 429 25.37 4.38 23.89
C SER A 429 24.09 4.20 24.70
N GLY A 430 24.05 3.15 25.47
CA GLY A 430 23.07 2.94 26.53
C GLY A 430 22.58 1.49 26.57
N ALA A 431 22.70 0.85 27.74
CA ALA A 431 21.97 -0.40 27.96
C ALA A 431 20.49 -0.15 27.58
N PRO A 432 19.82 -1.14 26.93
CA PRO A 432 18.44 -0.98 26.55
C PRO A 432 17.59 -0.49 27.73
N VAL A 433 16.89 0.62 27.56
CA VAL A 433 16.01 1.16 28.61
C VAL A 433 14.63 0.51 28.52
N VAL A 434 13.92 0.44 29.65
CA VAL A 434 12.57 -0.07 29.69
C VAL A 434 11.66 0.82 28.86
N GLY A 435 11.19 0.29 27.75
CA GLY A 435 10.24 0.97 26.87
C GLY A 435 8.79 0.85 27.33
N SER A 436 8.38 -0.33 27.84
CA SER A 436 7.08 -0.54 28.44
C SER A 436 7.09 -1.75 29.38
N CYS A 437 6.19 -1.74 30.36
CA CYS A 437 6.03 -2.78 31.36
C CYS A 437 4.60 -3.32 31.33
N TYR A 438 4.44 -4.63 31.50
CA TYR A 438 3.14 -5.31 31.51
C TYR A 438 3.07 -6.31 32.67
N ASP A 439 1.88 -6.55 33.20
CA ASP A 439 1.61 -7.67 34.10
C ASP A 439 1.56 -9.01 33.32
N LEU A 440 1.34 -10.12 34.04
CA LEU A 440 1.22 -11.44 33.42
C LEU A 440 -0.08 -11.62 32.61
N GLN A 441 -1.05 -10.74 32.77
CA GLN A 441 -2.30 -10.71 32.03
C GLN A 441 -2.21 -9.85 30.75
N GLY A 442 -1.05 -9.18 30.51
CA GLY A 442 -0.82 -8.34 29.37
C GLY A 442 -1.27 -6.89 29.52
N HIS A 443 -1.72 -6.47 30.70
CA HIS A 443 -2.08 -5.07 30.95
C HIS A 443 -0.83 -4.21 31.07
N ARG A 444 -0.82 -3.09 30.38
CA ARG A 444 0.30 -2.14 30.45
C ARG A 444 0.33 -1.46 31.83
N LEU A 445 1.50 -1.45 32.43
CA LEU A 445 1.75 -0.82 33.73
C LEU A 445 2.46 0.53 33.52
N ALA A 446 2.10 1.54 34.31
CA ALA A 446 2.78 2.83 34.31
C ALA A 446 4.22 2.74 34.85
N SER A 447 4.48 1.79 35.74
CA SER A 447 5.78 1.44 36.30
C SER A 447 5.80 -0.04 36.71
N PRO A 448 6.96 -0.69 36.82
CA PRO A 448 7.03 -2.07 37.34
C PRO A 448 6.37 -2.18 38.72
N CYS A 449 5.59 -3.24 38.91
CA CYS A 449 4.97 -3.57 40.21
C CYS A 449 5.68 -4.75 40.84
N GLN A 450 5.47 -4.94 42.15
CA GLN A 450 6.00 -6.09 42.89
C GLN A 450 5.52 -7.40 42.25
N GLY A 451 6.44 -8.34 42.06
CA GLY A 451 6.19 -9.61 41.41
C GLY A 451 6.78 -9.71 40.00
N ILE A 452 6.19 -10.58 39.17
CA ILE A 452 6.66 -10.83 37.82
C ILE A 452 6.08 -9.81 36.85
N ASN A 453 6.95 -9.12 36.12
CA ASN A 453 6.59 -8.19 35.06
C ASN A 453 7.19 -8.63 33.72
N ILE A 454 6.49 -8.37 32.63
CA ILE A 454 6.99 -8.49 31.26
C ILE A 454 7.51 -7.11 30.85
N ILE A 455 8.78 -7.01 30.62
CA ILE A 455 9.45 -5.76 30.25
C ILE A 455 9.79 -5.80 28.78
N ARG A 456 9.28 -4.85 28.00
CA ARG A 456 9.72 -4.61 26.64
C ARG A 456 10.75 -3.48 26.66
N MET A 457 11.95 -3.77 26.18
CA MET A 457 13.05 -2.83 26.14
C MET A 457 12.95 -1.93 24.90
N SER A 458 13.68 -0.83 24.89
CA SER A 458 13.72 0.12 23.77
C SER A 458 14.32 -0.47 22.48
N ASP A 459 15.06 -1.57 22.57
CA ASP A 459 15.58 -2.33 21.44
C ASP A 459 14.63 -3.41 20.92
N GLY A 460 13.39 -3.45 21.45
CA GLY A 460 12.36 -4.42 21.09
C GLY A 460 12.49 -5.77 21.82
N THR A 461 13.55 -6.02 22.55
CA THR A 461 13.68 -7.26 23.33
C THR A 461 12.66 -7.30 24.47
N VAL A 462 12.18 -8.51 24.76
CA VAL A 462 11.23 -8.76 25.84
C VAL A 462 11.88 -9.62 26.91
N ALA A 463 11.83 -9.15 28.14
CA ALA A 463 12.37 -9.87 29.30
C ALA A 463 11.32 -10.04 30.39
N LYS A 464 11.29 -11.22 31.02
CA LYS A 464 10.55 -11.46 32.25
C LYS A 464 11.43 -11.06 33.44
N ARG A 465 10.98 -10.11 34.27
CA ARG A 465 11.72 -9.65 35.45
C ARG A 465 10.87 -9.74 36.71
N ILE A 466 11.52 -10.05 37.83
CA ILE A 466 10.90 -10.06 39.14
C ILE A 466 11.33 -8.79 39.86
N PHE A 467 10.35 -8.02 40.33
CA PHE A 467 10.56 -6.84 41.17
C PHE A 467 10.10 -7.18 42.61
N ASN A 468 10.98 -6.95 43.54
CA ASN A 468 10.75 -7.23 44.98
C ASN A 468 10.08 -6.06 45.68
#